data_23849584114bed418fab8899fe8974e4
#
_entry.id   23849584114bed418fab8899fe8974e4
#
_cell.length_a   1.000
_cell.length_b   1.000
_cell.length_c   1.000
_cell.angle_alpha   90.00
_cell.angle_beta   90.00
_cell.angle_gamma   90.00
#
_symmetry.space_group_name_H-M   'P 1'
#
loop_
_entity.id
_entity.type
_entity.pdbx_description
1 polymer ?
#
loop_
_entity_poly.entity_id
_entity_poly.type
_entity_poly.pdbx_seq_one_letter_code
_entity_poly.pdbx_strand_id
1 'polypeptide(L)'
;LMDFGADGGEARTPNIDALAGRGALFTQYRASPLCSPSRAMLLTGMDAHLTGFATIPEVLPQEQKGKPGYTMALERGVLTLADRLRAAGYRTIMSGKWHLGEAPGEMPQAHGFDRSFALAASGADNWDDQSYMPYYKDAPWFEDGAEASVPEDFYSSRFIVDTAIRYLDATDGDKPFFAYIPFQAVHIPV
;
A
#
# COMPACT_ATOMS: atom_id res chain seq x y z
N LEU A 1 10.68 3.99 -15.82
CA LEU A 1 11.66 4.56 -14.89
C LEU A 1 12.75 3.51 -14.67
N MET A 2 13.98 3.89 -14.91
CA MET A 2 15.16 3.00 -14.77
C MET A 2 15.98 3.51 -13.58
N ASP A 3 15.39 3.44 -12.39
CA ASP A 3 15.99 4.05 -11.19
C ASP A 3 16.80 3.04 -10.37
N PHE A 4 16.49 1.74 -10.47
CA PHE A 4 17.22 0.67 -9.78
C PHE A 4 18.55 0.35 -10.48
N GLY A 5 19.54 -0.08 -9.71
CA GLY A 5 20.83 -0.51 -10.24
C GLY A 5 20.73 -1.62 -11.28
N ALA A 6 19.81 -2.59 -11.10
CA ALA A 6 19.53 -3.67 -12.06
C ALA A 6 19.07 -3.17 -13.43
N ASP A 7 18.46 -1.98 -13.50
CA ASP A 7 18.03 -1.33 -14.74
C ASP A 7 19.06 -0.33 -15.30
N GLY A 8 20.23 -0.21 -14.67
CA GLY A 8 21.27 0.78 -15.01
C GLY A 8 21.04 2.16 -14.39
N GLY A 9 20.16 2.26 -13.38
CA GLY A 9 19.87 3.49 -12.64
C GLY A 9 20.99 3.88 -11.67
N GLU A 10 20.93 5.11 -11.18
CA GLU A 10 21.95 5.68 -10.28
C GLU A 10 21.75 5.26 -8.82
N ALA A 11 20.56 4.78 -8.45
CA ALA A 11 20.26 4.37 -7.09
C ALA A 11 21.02 3.09 -6.70
N ARG A 12 21.59 3.11 -5.49
CA ARG A 12 22.27 1.95 -4.92
C ARG A 12 21.26 0.98 -4.32
N THR A 13 20.88 -0.05 -5.08
CA THR A 13 19.83 -1.01 -4.72
C THR A 13 20.33 -2.46 -4.67
N PRO A 14 21.37 -2.80 -3.87
CA PRO A 14 22.08 -4.08 -3.97
C PRO A 14 21.17 -5.29 -3.72
N ASN A 15 20.17 -5.20 -2.84
CA ASN A 15 19.26 -6.30 -2.55
C ASN A 15 18.24 -6.51 -3.67
N ILE A 16 17.74 -5.42 -4.28
CA ILE A 16 16.84 -5.48 -5.44
C ILE A 16 17.61 -6.02 -6.65
N ASP A 17 18.84 -5.55 -6.86
CA ASP A 17 19.71 -5.99 -7.95
C ASP A 17 20.01 -7.49 -7.83
N ALA A 18 20.30 -7.97 -6.60
CA ALA A 18 20.49 -9.40 -6.34
C ALA A 18 19.23 -10.23 -6.59
N LEU A 19 18.05 -9.68 -6.28
CA LEU A 19 16.77 -10.32 -6.60
C LEU A 19 16.55 -10.40 -8.10
N ALA A 20 16.77 -9.32 -8.85
CA ALA A 20 16.68 -9.28 -10.29
C ALA A 20 17.63 -10.31 -10.95
N GLY A 21 18.87 -10.44 -10.44
CA GLY A 21 19.86 -11.41 -10.93
C GLY A 21 19.49 -12.87 -10.70
N ARG A 22 18.56 -13.17 -9.79
CA ARG A 22 18.09 -14.53 -9.47
C ARG A 22 16.65 -14.79 -9.92
N GLY A 23 15.95 -13.75 -10.35
CA GLY A 23 14.54 -13.80 -10.69
C GLY A 23 14.28 -13.46 -12.15
N ALA A 24 13.07 -12.96 -12.40
CA ALA A 24 12.66 -12.46 -13.71
C ALA A 24 12.44 -10.95 -13.64
N LEU A 25 13.09 -10.21 -14.52
CA LEU A 25 12.92 -8.77 -14.69
C LEU A 25 11.94 -8.51 -15.83
N PHE A 26 10.80 -7.90 -15.51
CA PHE A 26 9.77 -7.56 -16.50
C PHE A 26 10.00 -6.17 -17.08
N THR A 27 10.62 -6.08 -18.24
CA THR A 27 10.97 -4.81 -18.90
C THR A 27 9.78 -4.06 -19.51
N GLN A 28 8.61 -4.69 -19.60
CA GLN A 28 7.38 -4.11 -20.15
C GLN A 28 6.22 -4.11 -19.13
N TYR A 29 6.52 -4.22 -17.85
CA TYR A 29 5.51 -4.11 -16.80
C TYR A 29 4.96 -2.68 -16.74
N ARG A 30 3.64 -2.56 -16.80
CA ARG A 30 2.95 -1.26 -16.80
C ARG A 30 1.94 -1.21 -15.67
N ALA A 31 1.85 -0.06 -15.01
CA ALA A 31 0.85 0.25 -14.00
C ALA A 31 0.05 1.50 -14.42
N SER A 32 -0.97 1.84 -13.66
CA SER A 32 -1.64 3.14 -13.79
C SER A 32 -0.67 4.27 -13.38
N PRO A 33 -0.79 5.47 -13.95
CA PRO A 33 -0.03 6.63 -13.50
C PRO A 33 -0.50 7.18 -12.12
N LEU A 34 -1.58 6.61 -11.56
CA LEU A 34 -2.16 7.03 -10.28
C LEU A 34 -2.06 5.91 -9.23
N CYS A 35 -1.90 6.32 -7.96
CA CYS A 35 -1.59 5.40 -6.85
C CYS A 35 -2.74 4.43 -6.53
N SER A 36 -3.97 4.90 -6.25
CA SER A 36 -5.07 4.00 -5.88
C SER A 36 -5.43 3.02 -6.99
N PRO A 37 -5.56 3.43 -8.27
CA PRO A 37 -5.74 2.50 -9.38
C PRO A 37 -4.65 1.43 -9.46
N SER A 38 -3.37 1.83 -9.39
CA SER A 38 -2.25 0.86 -9.41
C SER A 38 -2.28 -0.12 -8.25
N ARG A 39 -2.59 0.36 -7.03
CA ARG A 39 -2.71 -0.47 -5.82
C ARG A 39 -3.87 -1.43 -5.91
N ALA A 40 -5.03 -0.95 -6.34
CA ALA A 40 -6.22 -1.79 -6.53
C ALA A 40 -5.95 -2.89 -7.56
N MET A 41 -5.39 -2.56 -8.71
CA MET A 41 -5.03 -3.55 -9.74
C MET A 41 -3.98 -4.55 -9.24
N LEU A 42 -2.95 -4.11 -8.52
CA LEU A 42 -1.91 -4.98 -7.97
C LEU A 42 -2.49 -5.98 -6.96
N LEU A 43 -3.34 -5.51 -6.05
CA LEU A 43 -3.89 -6.36 -4.99
C LEU A 43 -5.03 -7.27 -5.47
N THR A 44 -5.74 -6.93 -6.53
CA THR A 44 -6.92 -7.69 -6.98
C THR A 44 -6.72 -8.47 -8.27
N GLY A 45 -5.74 -8.07 -9.10
CA GLY A 45 -5.57 -8.59 -10.45
C GLY A 45 -6.67 -8.13 -11.42
N MET A 46 -7.49 -7.15 -11.04
CA MET A 46 -8.61 -6.65 -11.83
C MET A 46 -8.30 -5.27 -12.42
N ASP A 47 -8.99 -4.89 -13.50
CA ASP A 47 -8.94 -3.53 -14.03
C ASP A 47 -9.45 -2.51 -13.00
N ALA A 48 -8.83 -1.34 -12.94
CA ALA A 48 -9.12 -0.30 -11.96
C ALA A 48 -10.60 0.11 -11.91
N HIS A 49 -11.28 0.18 -13.06
CA HIS A 49 -12.70 0.52 -13.14
C HIS A 49 -13.61 -0.55 -12.50
N LEU A 50 -13.16 -1.80 -12.45
CA LEU A 50 -13.90 -2.89 -11.81
C LEU A 50 -13.68 -2.94 -10.31
N THR A 51 -12.69 -2.23 -9.80
CA THR A 51 -12.33 -2.22 -8.37
C THR A 51 -12.97 -1.09 -7.58
N GLY A 52 -13.52 -0.07 -8.24
CA GLY A 52 -14.00 1.16 -7.60
C GLY A 52 -12.99 2.32 -7.64
N PHE A 53 -11.76 2.08 -8.09
CA PHE A 53 -10.66 3.05 -8.11
C PHE A 53 -10.20 3.37 -9.54
N ALA A 54 -11.10 3.84 -10.39
CA ALA A 54 -10.73 4.33 -11.72
C ALA A 54 -9.86 5.60 -11.67
N THR A 55 -9.85 6.31 -10.53
CA THR A 55 -9.02 7.47 -10.24
C THR A 55 -8.62 7.49 -8.76
N ILE A 56 -8.06 8.59 -8.28
CA ILE A 56 -7.78 8.83 -6.86
C ILE A 56 -8.81 9.83 -6.29
N PRO A 57 -9.08 9.79 -4.97
CA PRO A 57 -10.07 10.68 -4.33
C PRO A 57 -9.80 12.17 -4.60
N GLU A 58 -8.53 12.57 -4.63
CA GLU A 58 -8.07 13.96 -4.72
C GLU A 58 -8.42 14.64 -6.05
N VAL A 59 -8.57 13.86 -7.11
CA VAL A 59 -8.88 14.41 -8.45
C VAL A 59 -10.15 13.80 -9.03
N LEU A 60 -11.00 13.21 -8.18
CA LEU A 60 -12.28 12.63 -8.59
C LEU A 60 -13.21 13.71 -9.12
N PRO A 61 -13.60 13.67 -10.41
CA PRO A 61 -14.56 14.61 -10.95
C PRO A 61 -15.92 14.48 -10.24
N GLN A 62 -16.52 15.62 -9.89
CA GLN A 62 -17.77 15.65 -9.13
C GLN A 62 -18.90 14.89 -9.82
N GLU A 63 -18.94 14.91 -11.14
CA GLU A 63 -19.93 14.19 -11.96
C GLU A 63 -19.71 12.68 -12.00
N GLN A 64 -18.54 12.19 -11.57
CA GLN A 64 -18.24 10.77 -11.49
C GLN A 64 -18.46 10.19 -10.08
N LYS A 65 -18.56 11.02 -9.07
CA LYS A 65 -18.65 10.61 -7.68
C LYS A 65 -19.79 9.60 -7.46
N GLY A 66 -19.45 8.43 -6.90
CA GLY A 66 -20.39 7.36 -6.58
C GLY A 66 -20.90 6.55 -7.78
N LYS A 67 -20.41 6.82 -8.99
CA LYS A 67 -20.71 5.96 -10.13
C LYS A 67 -19.88 4.66 -10.09
N PRO A 68 -20.32 3.60 -10.79
CA PRO A 68 -19.52 2.37 -10.90
C PRO A 68 -18.09 2.67 -11.35
N GLY A 69 -17.11 2.10 -10.65
CA GLY A 69 -15.70 2.34 -10.85
C GLY A 69 -15.15 3.61 -10.20
N TYR A 70 -16.00 4.46 -9.60
CA TYR A 70 -15.63 5.73 -8.96
C TYR A 70 -16.18 5.84 -7.53
N THR A 71 -16.30 4.73 -6.86
CA THR A 71 -16.81 4.66 -5.48
C THR A 71 -15.76 5.06 -4.45
N MET A 72 -14.49 5.04 -4.80
CA MET A 72 -13.33 5.31 -3.92
C MET A 72 -13.27 4.37 -2.71
N ALA A 73 -13.83 3.18 -2.89
CA ALA A 73 -13.71 2.02 -2.03
C ALA A 73 -13.65 0.77 -2.91
N LEU A 74 -13.01 -0.30 -2.44
CA LEU A 74 -13.04 -1.56 -3.17
C LEU A 74 -14.48 -2.07 -3.28
N GLU A 75 -14.92 -2.34 -4.50
CA GLU A 75 -16.29 -2.76 -4.78
C GLU A 75 -16.65 -4.06 -4.03
N ARG A 76 -17.91 -4.18 -3.66
CA ARG A 76 -18.40 -5.34 -2.93
C ARG A 76 -18.11 -6.64 -3.69
N GLY A 77 -17.45 -7.57 -3.01
CA GLY A 77 -17.09 -8.88 -3.58
C GLY A 77 -15.77 -8.90 -4.34
N VAL A 78 -15.08 -7.77 -4.46
CA VAL A 78 -13.69 -7.73 -4.93
C VAL A 78 -12.80 -8.34 -3.86
N LEU A 79 -12.13 -9.46 -4.20
CA LEU A 79 -11.18 -10.12 -3.31
C LEU A 79 -9.77 -9.71 -3.65
N THR A 80 -9.01 -9.38 -2.62
CA THR A 80 -7.58 -9.08 -2.75
C THR A 80 -6.73 -10.35 -2.77
N LEU A 81 -5.46 -10.21 -3.13
CA LEU A 81 -4.47 -11.27 -2.99
C LEU A 81 -4.31 -11.69 -1.52
N ALA A 82 -4.42 -10.74 -0.57
CA ALA A 82 -4.38 -11.03 0.86
C ALA A 82 -5.57 -11.90 1.29
N ASP A 83 -6.80 -11.60 0.84
CA ASP A 83 -7.97 -12.46 1.11
C ASP A 83 -7.75 -13.90 0.65
N ARG A 84 -7.23 -14.06 -0.56
CA ARG A 84 -6.99 -15.38 -1.16
C ARG A 84 -5.90 -16.16 -0.41
N LEU A 85 -4.80 -15.51 -0.08
CA LEU A 85 -3.68 -16.13 0.64
C LEU A 85 -4.04 -16.44 2.09
N ARG A 86 -4.78 -15.56 2.76
CA ARG A 86 -5.32 -15.82 4.09
C ARG A 86 -6.24 -17.06 4.09
N ALA A 87 -7.14 -17.16 3.10
CA ALA A 87 -7.98 -18.35 2.93
C ALA A 87 -7.17 -19.62 2.65
N ALA A 88 -5.98 -19.49 2.05
CA ALA A 88 -5.04 -20.59 1.84
C ALA A 88 -4.14 -20.87 3.05
N GLY A 89 -4.36 -20.22 4.19
CA GLY A 89 -3.65 -20.46 5.44
C GLY A 89 -2.37 -19.65 5.64
N TYR A 90 -2.11 -18.67 4.79
CA TYR A 90 -1.00 -17.72 5.00
C TYR A 90 -1.33 -16.73 6.13
N ARG A 91 -0.30 -16.28 6.81
CA ARG A 91 -0.34 -15.04 7.61
C ARG A 91 -0.22 -13.86 6.66
N THR A 92 -1.07 -12.87 6.82
CA THR A 92 -1.12 -11.73 5.91
C THR A 92 -0.85 -10.45 6.68
N ILE A 93 0.22 -9.76 6.33
CA ILE A 93 0.59 -8.49 6.97
C ILE A 93 0.74 -7.39 5.95
N MET A 94 0.45 -6.18 6.39
CA MET A 94 0.69 -4.97 5.64
C MET A 94 1.41 -3.93 6.51
N SER A 95 2.37 -3.21 5.94
CA SER A 95 2.95 -2.05 6.59
C SER A 95 3.31 -1.01 5.55
N GLY A 96 2.68 0.18 5.61
CA GLY A 96 2.93 1.29 4.70
C GLY A 96 1.68 1.95 4.11
N LYS A 97 1.79 2.57 2.94
CA LYS A 97 0.71 3.30 2.31
C LYS A 97 -0.40 2.38 1.81
N TRP A 98 -1.63 2.62 2.28
CA TRP A 98 -2.84 1.91 1.82
C TRP A 98 -3.52 2.62 0.66
N HIS A 99 -4.09 3.77 0.90
CA HIS A 99 -4.75 4.65 -0.09
C HIS A 99 -5.86 3.94 -0.91
N LEU A 100 -6.60 3.04 -0.27
CA LEU A 100 -7.75 2.33 -0.86
C LEU A 100 -9.01 2.43 0.02
N GLY A 101 -9.21 3.61 0.64
CA GLY A 101 -10.29 3.92 1.55
C GLY A 101 -9.81 4.03 3.00
N GLU A 102 -10.59 4.71 3.81
CA GLU A 102 -10.27 5.01 5.22
C GLU A 102 -11.42 4.72 6.19
N ALA A 103 -12.61 4.44 5.68
CA ALA A 103 -13.71 4.00 6.52
C ALA A 103 -13.41 2.61 7.13
N PRO A 104 -14.00 2.26 8.30
CA PRO A 104 -13.70 0.99 8.98
C PRO A 104 -13.82 -0.26 8.10
N GLY A 105 -14.75 -0.28 7.15
CA GLY A 105 -14.93 -1.40 6.20
C GLY A 105 -14.01 -1.34 4.98
N GLU A 106 -13.14 -0.33 4.87
CA GLU A 106 -12.26 -0.07 3.73
C GLU A 106 -10.78 -0.23 4.11
N MET A 107 -10.49 -0.40 5.39
CA MET A 107 -9.14 -0.60 5.91
C MET A 107 -8.59 -2.00 5.60
N PRO A 108 -7.27 -2.22 5.65
CA PRO A 108 -6.64 -3.49 5.27
C PRO A 108 -7.23 -4.74 5.93
N GLN A 109 -7.71 -4.65 7.16
CA GLN A 109 -8.33 -5.78 7.87
C GLN A 109 -9.60 -6.30 7.17
N ALA A 110 -10.36 -5.39 6.55
CA ALA A 110 -11.55 -5.76 5.77
C ALA A 110 -11.18 -6.42 4.42
N HIS A 111 -9.91 -6.39 4.06
CA HIS A 111 -9.38 -6.86 2.78
C HIS A 111 -8.29 -7.93 2.95
N GLY A 112 -8.44 -8.77 3.97
CA GLY A 112 -7.67 -10.00 4.11
C GLY A 112 -6.32 -9.87 4.83
N PHE A 113 -5.99 -8.73 5.42
CA PHE A 113 -4.78 -8.58 6.23
C PHE A 113 -5.07 -8.87 7.72
N ASP A 114 -4.30 -9.78 8.32
CA ASP A 114 -4.39 -10.14 9.74
C ASP A 114 -3.84 -9.03 10.64
N ARG A 115 -2.77 -8.39 10.20
CA ARG A 115 -2.14 -7.24 10.87
C ARG A 115 -1.85 -6.15 9.84
N SER A 116 -2.01 -4.90 10.24
CA SER A 116 -1.62 -3.78 9.40
C SER A 116 -1.15 -2.56 10.17
N PHE A 117 -0.18 -1.86 9.58
CA PHE A 117 0.16 -0.47 9.90
C PHE A 117 0.02 0.33 8.60
N ALA A 118 -0.98 1.19 8.51
CA ALA A 118 -1.47 1.73 7.25
C ALA A 118 -1.57 3.26 7.26
N LEU A 119 -0.96 3.91 6.27
CA LEU A 119 -1.26 5.29 5.92
C LEU A 119 -2.47 5.29 4.97
N ALA A 120 -3.61 5.82 5.41
CA ALA A 120 -4.82 5.87 4.60
C ALA A 120 -4.75 6.96 3.50
N ALA A 121 -4.11 8.08 3.80
CA ALA A 121 -3.98 9.23 2.90
C ALA A 121 -3.08 8.97 1.68
N SER A 122 -3.13 9.89 0.72
CA SER A 122 -2.28 9.87 -0.48
C SER A 122 -0.78 9.92 -0.16
N GLY A 123 -0.42 10.62 0.91
CA GLY A 123 0.93 10.71 1.43
C GLY A 123 0.96 11.56 2.68
N ALA A 124 2.02 11.43 3.44
CA ALA A 124 2.30 12.16 4.65
C ALA A 124 3.74 12.66 4.63
N ASP A 125 4.10 13.49 5.59
CA ASP A 125 5.50 13.80 5.88
C ASP A 125 6.26 12.49 6.20
N ASN A 126 7.55 12.43 5.87
CA ASN A 126 8.34 11.23 6.15
C ASN A 126 8.77 11.10 7.62
N TRP A 127 8.68 12.19 8.38
CA TRP A 127 9.10 12.27 9.79
C TRP A 127 7.96 12.60 10.76
N ASP A 128 6.72 12.74 10.22
CA ASP A 128 5.56 13.15 10.98
C ASP A 128 4.28 12.51 10.41
N ASP A 129 3.15 12.66 11.09
CA ASP A 129 1.80 12.32 10.61
C ASP A 129 1.09 13.50 9.93
N GLN A 130 1.79 14.59 9.69
CA GLN A 130 1.24 15.76 9.01
C GLN A 130 1.02 15.50 7.53
N SER A 131 -0.06 16.05 7.01
CA SER A 131 -0.30 16.09 5.58
C SER A 131 0.40 17.27 4.95
N TYR A 132 1.11 17.02 3.86
CA TYR A 132 1.60 18.08 2.98
C TYR A 132 0.66 18.32 1.79
N MET A 133 -0.38 17.49 1.65
CA MET A 133 -1.33 17.61 0.55
C MET A 133 -2.44 18.59 0.92
N PRO A 134 -2.77 19.56 0.05
CA PRO A 134 -3.80 20.56 0.35
C PRO A 134 -5.22 19.97 0.49
N TYR A 135 -5.41 18.71 0.13
CA TYR A 135 -6.70 18.00 0.20
C TYR A 135 -6.97 17.34 1.56
N TYR A 136 -5.95 17.20 2.39
CA TYR A 136 -6.05 16.58 3.71
C TYR A 136 -5.59 17.56 4.78
N LYS A 137 -6.30 17.58 5.88
CA LYS A 137 -5.88 18.33 7.07
C LYS A 137 -4.76 17.60 7.80
N ASP A 138 -4.95 16.31 7.96
CA ASP A 138 -4.04 15.39 8.65
C ASP A 138 -3.80 14.17 7.76
N ALA A 139 -2.76 13.41 8.01
CA ALA A 139 -2.47 12.15 7.33
C ALA A 139 -2.26 11.03 8.35
N PRO A 140 -3.33 10.61 9.03
CA PRO A 140 -3.22 9.67 10.15
C PRO A 140 -2.75 8.30 9.70
N TRP A 141 -1.95 7.68 10.57
CA TRP A 141 -1.60 6.28 10.48
C TRP A 141 -2.57 5.44 11.32
N PHE A 142 -2.78 4.22 10.91
CA PHE A 142 -3.67 3.27 11.58
C PHE A 142 -2.93 1.97 11.84
N GLU A 143 -3.01 1.45 13.06
CA GLU A 143 -2.59 0.09 13.39
C GLU A 143 -3.84 -0.77 13.62
N ASP A 144 -3.98 -1.84 12.85
CA ASP A 144 -5.11 -2.77 12.90
C ASP A 144 -6.49 -2.09 12.85
N GLY A 145 -6.58 -0.99 12.09
CA GLY A 145 -7.81 -0.22 11.89
C GLY A 145 -8.11 0.83 12.96
N ALA A 146 -7.29 0.93 14.00
CA ALA A 146 -7.35 2.02 14.97
C ALA A 146 -6.30 3.09 14.64
N GLU A 147 -6.63 4.35 14.87
CA GLU A 147 -5.66 5.44 14.70
C GLU A 147 -4.46 5.25 15.63
N ALA A 148 -3.27 5.40 15.07
CA ALA A 148 -2.01 5.17 15.75
C ALA A 148 -1.16 6.44 15.78
N SER A 149 -0.57 6.73 16.94
CA SER A 149 0.43 7.79 17.05
C SER A 149 1.78 7.31 16.56
N VAL A 150 2.50 8.16 15.85
CA VAL A 150 3.90 7.92 15.46
C VAL A 150 4.86 8.45 16.55
N PRO A 151 6.03 7.82 16.76
CA PRO A 151 6.99 8.30 17.77
C PRO A 151 7.71 9.58 17.31
N GLU A 152 8.33 10.29 18.26
CA GLU A 152 9.07 11.53 17.98
C GLU A 152 10.25 11.36 17.01
N ASP A 153 10.88 10.17 16.99
CA ASP A 153 11.96 9.83 16.07
C ASP A 153 11.47 9.10 14.80
N PHE A 154 10.20 9.30 14.45
CA PHE A 154 9.59 8.65 13.30
C PHE A 154 10.34 8.97 12.02
N TYR A 155 10.65 7.92 11.26
CA TYR A 155 11.03 7.99 9.86
C TYR A 155 10.31 6.89 9.11
N SER A 156 9.37 7.27 8.27
CA SER A 156 8.38 6.37 7.67
C SER A 156 8.98 5.12 7.05
N SER A 157 10.02 5.25 6.24
CA SER A 157 10.61 4.10 5.53
C SER A 157 11.22 3.08 6.50
N ARG A 158 11.89 3.52 7.58
CA ARG A 158 12.41 2.61 8.61
C ARG A 158 11.27 2.02 9.44
N PHE A 159 10.36 2.85 9.91
CA PHE A 159 9.28 2.42 10.78
C PHE A 159 8.34 1.40 10.10
N ILE A 160 8.09 1.56 8.79
CA ILE A 160 7.33 0.61 7.98
C ILE A 160 8.00 -0.78 8.00
N VAL A 161 9.31 -0.84 7.82
CA VAL A 161 10.07 -2.10 7.81
C VAL A 161 10.12 -2.72 9.21
N ASP A 162 10.46 -1.93 10.23
CA ASP A 162 10.55 -2.40 11.62
C ASP A 162 9.20 -2.94 12.10
N THR A 163 8.09 -2.30 11.73
CA THR A 163 6.75 -2.78 12.03
C THR A 163 6.41 -4.09 11.30
N ALA A 164 6.78 -4.22 10.04
CA ALA A 164 6.59 -5.47 9.30
C ALA A 164 7.36 -6.62 9.96
N ILE A 165 8.62 -6.39 10.36
CA ILE A 165 9.45 -7.36 11.10
C ILE A 165 8.78 -7.71 12.43
N ARG A 166 8.37 -6.73 13.21
CA ARG A 166 7.65 -6.92 14.48
C ARG A 166 6.41 -7.81 14.31
N TYR A 167 5.65 -7.64 13.24
CA TYR A 167 4.48 -8.49 12.97
C TYR A 167 4.87 -9.92 12.60
N LEU A 168 5.97 -10.11 11.88
CA LEU A 168 6.48 -11.45 11.54
C LEU A 168 7.00 -12.16 12.79
N ASP A 169 7.74 -11.47 13.65
CA ASP A 169 8.34 -12.04 14.86
C ASP A 169 7.33 -12.35 15.96
N ALA A 170 6.23 -11.58 16.02
CA ALA A 170 5.18 -11.74 17.05
C ALA A 170 4.32 -13.00 16.87
N THR A 171 4.57 -13.80 15.86
CA THR A 171 3.74 -14.96 15.53
C THR A 171 4.52 -16.27 15.65
N ASP A 172 4.07 -17.13 16.57
CA ASP A 172 4.52 -18.51 16.67
C ASP A 172 3.97 -19.34 15.49
N GLY A 173 4.85 -20.10 14.84
CA GLY A 173 4.48 -21.18 13.96
C GLY A 173 5.03 -21.10 12.52
N ASP A 174 5.01 -22.27 11.87
CA ASP A 174 5.56 -22.53 10.54
C ASP A 174 4.68 -22.11 9.36
N LYS A 175 3.65 -21.27 9.60
CA LYS A 175 2.78 -20.83 8.52
C LYS A 175 3.52 -19.92 7.55
N PRO A 176 3.35 -20.11 6.25
CA PRO A 176 3.87 -19.18 5.28
C PRO A 176 3.24 -17.79 5.49
N PHE A 177 3.96 -16.75 5.08
CA PHE A 177 3.44 -15.38 5.20
C PHE A 177 3.35 -14.68 3.84
N PHE A 178 2.46 -13.73 3.78
CA PHE A 178 2.38 -12.71 2.74
C PHE A 178 2.57 -11.34 3.38
N ALA A 179 3.60 -10.63 2.95
CA ALA A 179 3.90 -9.28 3.42
C ALA A 179 3.74 -8.27 2.28
N TYR A 180 2.82 -7.33 2.42
CA TYR A 180 2.66 -6.18 1.54
C TYR A 180 3.29 -4.96 2.21
N ILE A 181 4.41 -4.47 1.67
CA ILE A 181 5.21 -3.40 2.27
C ILE A 181 5.31 -2.22 1.27
N PRO A 182 4.23 -1.46 1.10
CA PRO A 182 4.17 -0.35 0.17
C PRO A 182 4.70 0.94 0.82
N PHE A 183 5.95 1.29 0.54
CA PHE A 183 6.51 2.57 1.00
C PHE A 183 5.72 3.77 0.47
N GLN A 184 5.72 4.86 1.21
CA GLN A 184 5.29 6.14 0.66
C GLN A 184 6.41 6.84 -0.12
N ALA A 185 7.66 6.68 0.30
CA ALA A 185 8.80 7.14 -0.49
C ALA A 185 8.87 6.32 -1.83
N VAL A 186 9.16 6.95 -2.93
CA VAL A 186 9.68 8.31 -3.11
C VAL A 186 8.58 9.30 -3.59
N HIS A 187 7.40 9.25 -2.98
CA HIS A 187 6.36 10.24 -3.24
C HIS A 187 6.80 11.58 -2.67
N ILE A 188 6.47 12.68 -3.36
CA ILE A 188 6.77 14.03 -2.87
C ILE A 188 5.99 14.33 -1.56
N PRO A 189 6.56 15.16 -0.64
CA PRO A 189 7.94 15.68 -0.61
C PRO A 189 8.94 14.60 -0.23
N VAL A 190 10.18 14.75 -0.66
CA VAL A 190 11.32 13.86 -0.36
C VAL A 190 12.42 14.65 0.33
#